data_48d0294ed022e5602aa2d2b0714a5832
#
_entry.id   48d0294ed022e5602aa2d2b0714a5832
#
_cell.length_a   1.000
_cell.length_b   1.000
_cell.length_c   1.000
_cell.angle_alpha   90.00
_cell.angle_beta   90.00
_cell.angle_gamma   90.00
#
_symmetry.space_group_name_H-M   'P 1'
#
loop_
_entity.id
_entity.type
_entity.pdbx_description
1 polymer ?
#
loop_
_entity_poly.entity_id
_entity_poly.type
_entity_poly.pdbx_seq_one_letter_code
_entity_poly.pdbx_strand_id
1 'polypeptide(L)'
;DPLSMFETIKDLYEYFDRMTDERRARPTEDLASYIANGKIDGEYLPFKELISYYIIVATAGHETTRTAMSGGLLALLQNPDQFELLRSKPDALMKLAVEDVLLPWWGTKRKSTCCSALA
;
A
#
# COMPACT_ATOMS: atom_id res chain seq x y z
N ASP A 1 -26.62 -5.21 -10.63
CA ASP A 1 -27.83 -4.44 -10.29
C ASP A 1 -27.39 -3.06 -9.76
N PRO A 2 -27.86 -1.93 -10.36
CA PRO A 2 -27.48 -0.58 -9.93
C PRO A 2 -27.82 -0.30 -8.45
N LEU A 3 -28.89 -0.90 -7.96
CA LEU A 3 -29.34 -0.72 -6.56
C LEU A 3 -28.33 -1.33 -5.57
N SER A 4 -27.79 -2.51 -5.85
CA SER A 4 -26.81 -3.16 -4.96
C SER A 4 -25.49 -2.37 -4.92
N MET A 5 -25.12 -1.74 -6.01
CA MET A 5 -23.95 -0.88 -6.05
C MET A 5 -24.12 0.39 -5.21
N PHE A 6 -25.31 0.96 -5.23
CA PHE A 6 -25.66 2.13 -4.41
C PHE A 6 -25.62 1.81 -2.91
N GLU A 7 -26.15 0.65 -2.52
CA GLU A 7 -26.11 0.17 -1.14
C GLU A 7 -24.68 -0.04 -0.67
N THR A 8 -23.84 -0.69 -1.49
CA THR A 8 -22.43 -0.92 -1.17
C THR A 8 -21.66 0.40 -1.00
N ILE A 9 -21.91 1.38 -1.85
CA ILE A 9 -21.28 2.69 -1.74
C ILE A 9 -21.74 3.40 -0.46
N LYS A 10 -23.01 3.34 -0.13
CA LYS A 10 -23.55 3.93 1.09
C LYS A 10 -22.91 3.30 2.33
N ASP A 11 -22.87 1.98 2.40
CA ASP A 11 -22.24 1.24 3.51
C ASP A 11 -20.76 1.61 3.68
N LEU A 12 -20.04 1.81 2.56
CA LEU A 12 -18.64 2.24 2.57
C LEU A 12 -18.48 3.65 3.16
N TYR A 13 -19.36 4.58 2.78
CA TYR A 13 -19.36 5.94 3.33
C TYR A 13 -19.68 5.95 4.83
N GLU A 14 -20.68 5.20 5.25
CA GLU A 14 -21.04 5.07 6.67
C GLU A 14 -19.93 4.42 7.50
N TYR A 15 -19.23 3.46 6.92
CA TYR A 15 -18.06 2.83 7.56
C TYR A 15 -16.94 3.85 7.79
N PHE A 16 -16.55 4.60 6.78
CA PHE A 16 -15.48 5.59 6.90
C PHE A 16 -15.85 6.78 7.78
N ASP A 17 -17.12 7.19 7.80
CA ASP A 17 -17.60 8.24 8.68
C ASP A 17 -17.47 7.82 10.16
N ARG A 18 -17.98 6.66 10.50
CA ARG A 18 -17.83 6.07 11.84
C ARG A 18 -16.37 5.88 12.26
N MET A 19 -15.54 5.40 11.35
CA MET A 19 -14.10 5.23 11.59
C MET A 19 -13.43 6.58 11.85
N THR A 20 -13.80 7.61 11.12
CA THR A 20 -13.29 8.98 11.31
C THR A 20 -13.62 9.52 12.69
N ASP A 21 -14.87 9.39 13.12
CA ASP A 21 -15.30 9.83 14.45
C ASP A 21 -14.57 9.08 15.56
N GLU A 22 -14.40 7.78 15.40
CA GLU A 22 -13.66 6.94 16.34
C GLU A 22 -12.18 7.37 16.44
N ARG A 23 -11.51 7.62 15.29
CA ARG A 23 -10.10 8.04 15.24
C ARG A 23 -9.88 9.49 15.69
N ARG A 24 -10.88 10.36 15.56
CA ARG A 24 -10.86 11.71 16.14
C ARG A 24 -11.02 11.67 17.65
N ALA A 25 -11.93 10.82 18.16
CA ALA A 25 -12.15 10.66 19.59
C ALA A 25 -10.97 9.95 20.31
N ARG A 26 -10.32 8.99 19.64
CA ARG A 26 -9.20 8.20 20.16
C ARG A 26 -8.13 8.01 19.08
N PRO A 27 -7.25 8.98 18.89
CA PRO A 27 -6.17 8.87 17.91
C PRO A 27 -5.23 7.70 18.25
N THR A 28 -4.82 6.96 17.24
CA THR A 28 -3.84 5.88 17.30
C THR A 28 -2.71 6.15 16.31
N GLU A 29 -1.60 5.40 16.40
CA GLU A 29 -0.48 5.52 15.47
C GLU A 29 -0.73 4.73 14.17
N ASP A 30 -1.90 4.95 13.55
CA ASP A 30 -2.27 4.34 12.28
C ASP A 30 -2.59 5.38 11.21
N LEU A 31 -2.57 4.94 9.95
CA LEU A 31 -2.83 5.82 8.81
C LEU A 31 -4.24 6.42 8.84
N ALA A 32 -5.21 5.69 9.37
CA ALA A 32 -6.59 6.17 9.49
C ALA A 32 -6.66 7.37 10.46
N SER A 33 -5.93 7.32 11.58
CA SER A 33 -5.81 8.44 12.52
C SER A 33 -5.13 9.66 11.89
N TYR A 34 -4.08 9.46 11.11
CA TYR A 34 -3.42 10.57 10.40
C TYR A 34 -4.36 11.23 9.40
N ILE A 35 -5.14 10.46 8.65
CA ILE A 35 -6.14 11.00 7.70
C ILE A 35 -7.28 11.71 8.46
N ALA A 36 -7.85 11.07 9.50
CA ALA A 36 -8.96 11.62 10.27
C ALA A 36 -8.63 12.97 10.95
N ASN A 37 -7.38 13.12 11.39
CA ASN A 37 -6.89 14.30 12.10
C ASN A 37 -6.08 15.25 11.21
N GLY A 38 -5.97 14.95 9.92
CA GLY A 38 -5.30 15.81 8.94
C GLY A 38 -5.98 17.16 8.84
N LYS A 39 -5.16 18.23 8.80
CA LYS A 39 -5.62 19.62 8.71
C LYS A 39 -4.93 20.33 7.56
N ILE A 40 -5.69 21.16 6.86
CA ILE A 40 -5.19 22.11 5.87
C ILE A 40 -5.57 23.52 6.38
N ASP A 41 -4.61 24.40 6.49
CA ASP A 41 -4.79 25.77 7.03
C ASP A 41 -5.46 25.82 8.42
N GLY A 42 -5.24 24.78 9.23
CA GLY A 42 -5.79 24.66 10.58
C GLY A 42 -7.18 24.03 10.68
N GLU A 43 -7.86 23.83 9.57
CA GLU A 43 -9.18 23.19 9.49
C GLU A 43 -9.07 21.71 9.13
N TYR A 44 -9.99 20.89 9.65
CA TYR A 44 -10.08 19.48 9.27
C TYR A 44 -10.44 19.33 7.79
N LEU A 45 -9.95 18.28 7.18
CA LEU A 45 -10.32 17.92 5.80
C LEU A 45 -11.84 17.86 5.63
N PRO A 46 -12.40 18.47 4.57
CA PRO A 46 -13.80 18.31 4.23
C PRO A 46 -14.14 16.83 4.02
N PHE A 47 -15.36 16.44 4.37
CA PHE A 47 -15.79 15.04 4.34
C PHE A 47 -15.52 14.34 3.00
N LYS A 48 -15.79 15.00 1.88
CA LYS A 48 -15.54 14.45 0.54
C LYS A 48 -14.07 14.12 0.28
N GLU A 49 -13.18 15.01 0.69
CA GLU A 49 -11.73 14.84 0.52
C GLU A 49 -11.23 13.72 1.44
N LEU A 50 -11.67 13.73 2.68
CA LEU A 50 -11.33 12.72 3.67
C LEU A 50 -11.72 11.32 3.22
N ILE A 51 -12.94 11.11 2.73
CA ILE A 51 -13.40 9.84 2.17
C ILE A 51 -12.57 9.45 0.93
N SER A 52 -12.23 10.41 0.08
CA SER A 52 -11.37 10.14 -1.09
C SER A 52 -10.00 9.61 -0.69
N TYR A 53 -9.38 10.15 0.37
CA TYR A 53 -8.12 9.63 0.88
C TYR A 53 -8.25 8.19 1.40
N TYR A 54 -9.31 7.86 2.14
CA TYR A 54 -9.54 6.50 2.60
C TYR A 54 -9.73 5.53 1.43
N ILE A 55 -10.52 5.90 0.43
CA ILE A 55 -10.74 5.07 -0.76
C ILE A 55 -9.44 4.85 -1.53
N ILE A 56 -8.64 5.90 -1.75
CA ILE A 56 -7.36 5.79 -2.44
C ILE A 56 -6.42 4.85 -1.69
N VAL A 57 -6.29 5.01 -0.37
CA VAL A 57 -5.42 4.15 0.44
C VAL A 57 -5.90 2.70 0.43
N ALA A 58 -7.19 2.47 0.58
CA ALA A 58 -7.75 1.12 0.58
C ALA A 58 -7.58 0.42 -0.78
N THR A 59 -7.85 1.12 -1.88
CA THR A 59 -7.77 0.53 -3.23
C THR A 59 -6.34 0.39 -3.73
N ALA A 60 -5.53 1.44 -3.62
CA ALA A 60 -4.16 1.43 -4.10
C ALA A 60 -3.25 0.52 -3.28
N GLY A 61 -3.43 0.46 -1.96
CA GLY A 61 -2.62 -0.34 -1.06
C GLY A 61 -2.93 -1.84 -1.07
N HIS A 62 -4.15 -2.23 -1.42
CA HIS A 62 -4.57 -3.63 -1.32
C HIS A 62 -4.03 -4.49 -2.47
N GLU A 63 -4.40 -4.19 -3.70
CA GLU A 63 -4.12 -5.07 -4.85
C GLU A 63 -2.66 -5.00 -5.29
N THR A 64 -2.07 -3.82 -5.30
CA THR A 64 -0.67 -3.63 -5.68
C THR A 64 0.28 -4.31 -4.70
N THR A 65 0.05 -4.16 -3.41
CA THR A 65 0.86 -4.81 -2.36
C THR A 65 0.73 -6.33 -2.43
N ARG A 66 -0.47 -6.86 -2.57
CA ARG A 66 -0.71 -8.30 -2.71
C ARG A 66 0.02 -8.86 -3.93
N THR A 67 -0.08 -8.19 -5.06
CA THR A 67 0.57 -8.61 -6.31
C THR A 67 2.09 -8.52 -6.22
N ALA A 68 2.62 -7.45 -5.63
CA ALA A 68 4.05 -7.29 -5.40
C ALA A 68 4.61 -8.38 -4.48
N MET A 69 3.92 -8.69 -3.39
CA MET A 69 4.33 -9.77 -2.48
C MET A 69 4.31 -11.15 -3.15
N SER A 70 3.24 -11.47 -3.88
CA SER A 70 3.12 -12.76 -4.57
C SER A 70 4.14 -12.91 -5.69
N GLY A 71 4.33 -11.88 -6.51
CA GLY A 71 5.30 -11.84 -7.58
C GLY A 71 6.74 -11.88 -7.07
N GLY A 72 7.04 -11.13 -6.01
CA GLY A 72 8.35 -11.13 -5.36
C GLY A 72 8.71 -12.49 -4.76
N LEU A 73 7.76 -13.13 -4.06
CA LEU A 73 7.98 -14.47 -3.52
C LEU A 73 8.23 -15.49 -4.64
N LEU A 74 7.43 -15.45 -5.72
CA LEU A 74 7.63 -16.33 -6.88
C LEU A 74 9.01 -16.11 -7.50
N ALA A 75 9.43 -14.87 -7.68
CA ALA A 75 10.76 -14.54 -8.22
C ALA A 75 11.89 -15.08 -7.32
N LEU A 76 11.77 -14.96 -6.01
CA LEU A 76 12.75 -15.48 -5.06
C LEU A 76 12.81 -17.02 -5.08
N LEU A 77 11.66 -17.69 -5.16
CA LEU A 77 11.62 -19.17 -5.27
C LEU A 77 12.26 -19.69 -6.57
N GLN A 78 12.18 -18.91 -7.65
CA GLN A 78 12.82 -19.24 -8.93
C GLN A 78 14.32 -18.90 -8.93
N ASN A 79 14.82 -18.12 -7.98
CA ASN A 79 16.21 -17.70 -7.85
C ASN A 79 16.74 -17.96 -6.43
N PRO A 80 17.08 -19.21 -6.08
CA PRO A 80 17.48 -19.60 -4.73
C PRO A 80 18.67 -18.82 -4.18
N ASP A 81 19.63 -18.47 -5.03
CA ASP A 81 20.81 -17.69 -4.64
C ASP A 81 20.43 -16.31 -4.11
N GLN A 82 19.45 -15.67 -4.75
CA GLN A 82 18.92 -14.38 -4.31
C GLN A 82 18.12 -14.51 -3.02
N PHE A 83 17.41 -15.62 -2.86
CA PHE A 83 16.68 -15.89 -1.63
C PHE A 83 17.60 -16.06 -0.42
N GLU A 84 18.70 -16.81 -0.57
CA GLU A 84 19.70 -16.96 0.50
C GLU A 84 20.43 -15.64 0.78
N LEU A 85 20.76 -14.86 -0.23
CA LEU A 85 21.35 -13.54 -0.05
C LEU A 85 20.41 -12.62 0.75
N LEU A 86 19.12 -12.63 0.45
CA LEU A 86 18.11 -11.87 1.17
C LEU A 86 17.99 -12.30 2.64
N ARG A 87 18.02 -13.61 2.90
CA ARG A 87 18.01 -14.13 4.27
C ARG A 87 19.22 -13.69 5.08
N SER A 88 20.38 -13.59 4.43
CA SER A 88 21.62 -13.14 5.09
C SER A 88 21.68 -11.63 5.33
N LYS A 89 20.96 -10.83 4.54
CA LYS A 89 20.94 -9.35 4.60
C LYS A 89 19.50 -8.82 4.57
N PRO A 90 18.71 -8.95 5.64
CA PRO A 90 17.30 -8.54 5.64
C PRO A 90 17.08 -7.04 5.38
N ASP A 91 18.06 -6.18 5.69
CA ASP A 91 18.00 -4.74 5.41
C ASP A 91 18.01 -4.42 3.90
N ALA A 92 18.47 -5.36 3.07
CA ALA A 92 18.43 -5.23 1.61
C ALA A 92 17.01 -5.43 1.03
N LEU A 93 16.05 -5.91 1.84
CA LEU A 93 14.69 -6.23 1.40
C LEU A 93 13.99 -5.03 0.77
N MET A 94 14.12 -3.85 1.35
CA MET A 94 13.50 -2.63 0.83
C MET A 94 14.06 -2.25 -0.53
N LYS A 95 15.37 -2.42 -0.72
CA LYS A 95 16.04 -2.11 -1.99
C LYS A 95 15.63 -3.10 -3.09
N LEU A 96 15.58 -4.38 -2.75
CA LEU A 96 15.17 -5.46 -3.65
C LEU A 96 13.69 -5.34 -4.05
N ALA A 97 12.80 -5.03 -3.11
CA ALA A 97 11.39 -4.86 -3.37
C ALA A 97 11.11 -3.71 -4.34
N VAL A 98 11.85 -2.62 -4.25
CA VAL A 98 11.68 -1.47 -5.13
C VAL A 98 12.29 -1.70 -6.51
N GLU A 99 13.50 -2.25 -6.58
CA GLU A 99 14.26 -2.34 -7.83
C GLU A 99 13.91 -3.58 -8.66
N ASP A 100 13.68 -4.74 -8.03
CA ASP A 100 13.50 -6.00 -8.75
C ASP A 100 12.04 -6.47 -8.86
N VAL A 101 11.15 -6.04 -7.96
CA VAL A 101 9.75 -6.42 -8.01
C VAL A 101 8.89 -5.40 -8.77
N LEU A 102 9.18 -4.11 -8.64
CA LEU A 102 8.38 -3.07 -9.30
C LEU A 102 8.87 -2.75 -10.72
N LEU A 103 10.19 -2.80 -10.98
CA LEU A 103 10.76 -2.44 -12.28
C LEU A 103 10.46 -3.43 -13.41
N PRO A 104 10.41 -4.76 -13.24
CA PRO A 104 10.04 -5.69 -14.31
C PRO A 104 8.61 -5.52 -14.79
N TRP A 105 7.71 -5.09 -13.91
CA TRP A 105 6.33 -4.81 -14.24
C TRP A 105 6.16 -3.56 -15.13
N TRP A 106 7.12 -2.64 -15.08
CA TRP A 106 7.08 -1.41 -15.89
C TRP A 106 7.75 -1.55 -17.26
N GLY A 107 8.03 -2.78 -17.72
CA GLY A 107 8.44 -3.05 -19.10
C GLY A 107 9.90 -2.72 -19.44
N THR A 108 10.73 -2.37 -18.47
CA THR A 108 12.16 -2.21 -18.70
C THR A 108 12.86 -3.54 -18.46
N LYS A 109 13.15 -4.29 -19.53
CA LYS A 109 14.12 -5.39 -19.52
C LYS A 109 15.51 -4.86 -19.17
N ARG A 110 15.73 -4.42 -17.94
CA ARG A 110 17.09 -4.30 -17.42
C ARG A 110 17.49 -5.67 -16.90
N LYS A 111 18.51 -6.24 -17.54
CA LYS A 111 19.25 -7.38 -17.00
C LYS A 111 19.59 -7.03 -15.55
N SER A 112 19.24 -7.92 -14.64
CA SER A 112 19.39 -7.76 -13.21
C SER A 112 20.77 -7.22 -12.84
N THR A 113 20.84 -5.96 -12.49
CA THR A 113 22.03 -5.31 -11.92
C THR A 113 22.07 -5.56 -10.41
N CYS A 114 21.25 -6.47 -9.91
CA CYS A 114 21.14 -6.79 -8.49
C CYS A 114 22.44 -7.33 -7.89
N CYS A 115 23.25 -8.05 -8.69
CA CYS A 115 24.54 -8.56 -8.23
C CYS A 115 25.58 -7.48 -7.96
N SER A 116 25.49 -6.31 -8.59
CA SER A 116 26.49 -5.24 -8.41
C SER A 116 26.17 -4.25 -7.29
N ALA A 117 24.94 -4.25 -6.76
CA ALA A 117 24.53 -3.33 -5.71
C ALA A 117 24.70 -3.91 -4.29
N LEU A 118 24.98 -5.22 -4.17
CA LEU A 118 25.15 -5.93 -2.90
C LEU A 118 26.62 -6.39 -2.67
N ALA A 119 27.52 -6.14 -3.60
CA ALA A 119 28.96 -6.27 -3.42
C ALA A 119 29.52 -4.95 -2.90
#